data_42fed8c45ef6f26ef4a5ce7805d42bf9
#
_entry.id   42fed8c45ef6f26ef4a5ce7805d42bf9
#
_cell.length_a   1.000
_cell.length_b   1.000
_cell.length_c   1.000
_cell.angle_alpha   90.00
_cell.angle_beta   90.00
_cell.angle_gamma   90.00
#
_symmetry.space_group_name_H-M   'P 1'
#
loop_
_entity.id
_entity.type
_entity.pdbx_description
1 polymer ?
#
loop_
_entity_poly.entity_id
_entity_poly.type
_entity_poly.pdbx_seq_one_letter_code
_entity_poly.pdbx_strand_id
1 'polypeptide(L)'
;MFLVTVSSSAALAAQIQQPKGLVSFDLRDKYLIVVEATVNGMGPFSFLLDTGSTHTVIDPNLARQLHAPVVGEASLTTVSDVRMDKMARLKEVRVGDSAASELGAVIDKMDQVKLKAPGVRGVLGEDFLSQFDILLDYKKRIMRFDGAAPAGERCRIETMGHYRGLTTTNRLLIEAEFMDVSGGKLQLQLDTGAKMPELFPVRNDSISAHPWAGSMAFSSGLNGTSIHSHATIRIGTTMVHDVDVVQSRRGVAFDAVGLLPVWIFKSIYISHTGGFVVLNPAD
;
A
#
# COMPACT_ATOMS: atom_id res chain seq x y z
N MET A 1 -32.44 -11.71 62.97
CA MET A 1 -32.40 -10.72 61.86
C MET A 1 -30.94 -10.63 61.46
N PHE A 2 -30.55 -11.46 60.44
CA PHE A 2 -29.16 -11.54 59.99
C PHE A 2 -29.02 -10.64 58.75
N LEU A 3 -28.13 -9.67 58.84
CA LEU A 3 -27.78 -8.79 57.76
C LEU A 3 -26.67 -9.46 56.94
N VAL A 4 -26.95 -9.83 55.66
CA VAL A 4 -25.96 -10.30 54.71
C VAL A 4 -25.47 -9.11 53.90
N THR A 5 -24.24 -8.70 54.13
CA THR A 5 -23.55 -7.71 53.30
C THR A 5 -22.94 -8.40 52.09
N VAL A 6 -23.47 -8.10 50.89
CA VAL A 6 -22.89 -8.53 49.64
C VAL A 6 -21.81 -7.54 49.23
N SER A 7 -20.56 -7.96 49.32
CA SER A 7 -19.42 -7.19 48.79
C SER A 7 -19.34 -7.33 47.29
N SER A 8 -19.68 -6.28 46.53
CA SER A 8 -19.44 -6.18 45.09
C SER A 8 -17.96 -5.94 44.84
N SER A 9 -17.22 -6.97 44.45
CA SER A 9 -15.90 -6.83 43.89
C SER A 9 -16.03 -6.41 42.42
N ALA A 10 -15.93 -5.13 42.14
CA ALA A 10 -15.76 -4.60 40.80
C ALA A 10 -14.36 -5.01 40.32
N ALA A 11 -14.31 -5.99 39.42
CA ALA A 11 -13.10 -6.33 38.72
C ALA A 11 -12.71 -5.16 37.81
N LEU A 12 -11.68 -4.42 38.21
CA LEU A 12 -11.04 -3.39 37.40
C LEU A 12 -10.31 -4.09 36.28
N ALA A 13 -10.96 -4.20 35.10
CA ALA A 13 -10.30 -4.63 33.89
C ALA A 13 -9.20 -3.61 33.60
N ALA A 14 -7.96 -4.00 33.84
CA ALA A 14 -6.80 -3.21 33.44
C ALA A 14 -6.86 -3.08 31.92
N GLN A 15 -7.22 -1.90 31.43
CA GLN A 15 -7.02 -1.54 30.04
C GLN A 15 -5.51 -1.59 29.80
N ILE A 16 -5.06 -2.63 29.12
CA ILE A 16 -3.69 -2.69 28.60
C ILE A 16 -3.60 -1.54 27.60
N GLN A 17 -2.98 -0.45 28.02
CA GLN A 17 -2.75 0.71 27.19
C GLN A 17 -1.83 0.26 26.06
N GLN A 18 -2.35 0.21 24.83
CA GLN A 18 -1.55 -0.17 23.66
C GLN A 18 -0.37 0.80 23.51
N PRO A 19 0.80 0.33 23.09
CA PRO A 19 1.92 1.21 22.81
C PRO A 19 1.48 2.33 21.86
N LYS A 20 1.92 3.56 22.14
CA LYS A 20 1.58 4.73 21.34
C LYS A 20 1.91 4.49 19.86
N GLY A 21 1.00 4.83 18.97
CA GLY A 21 1.18 4.65 17.52
C GLY A 21 0.89 3.25 16.98
N LEU A 22 0.49 2.27 17.83
CA LEU A 22 0.14 0.92 17.38
C LEU A 22 -1.33 0.88 16.93
N VAL A 23 -1.56 0.37 15.72
CA VAL A 23 -2.88 0.22 15.10
C VAL A 23 -3.06 -1.22 14.62
N SER A 24 -4.17 -1.85 14.97
CA SER A 24 -4.56 -3.13 14.38
C SER A 24 -5.20 -2.90 13.02
N PHE A 25 -5.03 -3.85 12.10
CA PHE A 25 -5.67 -3.82 10.79
C PHE A 25 -6.33 -5.14 10.43
N ASP A 26 -7.33 -5.09 9.56
CA ASP A 26 -7.92 -6.25 8.92
C ASP A 26 -7.24 -6.55 7.58
N LEU A 27 -7.18 -7.84 7.21
CA LEU A 27 -6.76 -8.26 5.87
C LEU A 27 -8.00 -8.67 5.06
N ARG A 28 -8.20 -8.03 3.91
CA ARG A 28 -9.18 -8.43 2.89
C ARG A 28 -8.45 -9.11 1.74
N ASP A 29 -9.11 -10.08 1.12
CA ASP A 29 -8.51 -10.91 0.04
C ASP A 29 -7.09 -11.44 0.38
N LYS A 30 -6.80 -11.62 1.69
CA LYS A 30 -5.54 -12.10 2.31
C LYS A 30 -4.36 -11.12 2.29
N TYR A 31 -4.40 -10.02 1.55
CA TYR A 31 -3.26 -9.10 1.37
C TYR A 31 -3.61 -7.62 1.54
N LEU A 32 -4.85 -7.23 1.28
CA LEU A 32 -5.28 -5.83 1.38
C LEU A 32 -5.43 -5.41 2.84
N ILE A 33 -4.66 -4.43 3.25
CA ILE A 33 -4.70 -3.86 4.60
C ILE A 33 -5.87 -2.88 4.69
N VAL A 34 -6.79 -3.12 5.62
CA VAL A 34 -7.89 -2.21 5.93
C VAL A 34 -7.76 -1.72 7.36
N VAL A 35 -7.77 -0.40 7.52
CA VAL A 35 -7.67 0.30 8.81
C VAL A 35 -8.89 1.17 9.04
N GLU A 36 -9.18 1.45 10.31
CA GLU A 36 -10.19 2.44 10.69
C GLU A 36 -9.56 3.83 10.78
N ALA A 37 -10.17 4.78 10.07
CA ALA A 37 -9.73 6.17 10.04
C ALA A 37 -10.87 7.12 10.41
N THR A 38 -10.55 8.22 11.07
CA THR A 38 -11.46 9.37 11.19
C THR A 38 -11.06 10.44 10.18
N VAL A 39 -12.06 11.07 9.58
CA VAL A 39 -11.87 12.14 8.59
C VAL A 39 -12.66 13.35 9.02
N ASN A 40 -12.00 14.49 9.17
CA ASN A 40 -12.60 15.74 9.64
C ASN A 40 -13.37 15.58 10.98
N GLY A 41 -12.86 14.72 11.86
CA GLY A 41 -13.47 14.40 13.15
C GLY A 41 -14.68 13.45 13.08
N MET A 42 -15.04 12.95 11.90
CA MET A 42 -16.12 11.98 11.69
C MET A 42 -15.57 10.57 11.46
N GLY A 43 -16.31 9.56 11.82
CA GLY A 43 -15.94 8.15 11.63
C GLY A 43 -16.16 7.30 12.89
N PRO A 44 -15.53 6.11 13.04
CA PRO A 44 -14.50 5.60 12.11
C PRO A 44 -15.07 5.17 10.76
N PHE A 45 -14.25 5.24 9.72
CA PHE A 45 -14.51 4.72 8.39
C PHE A 45 -13.41 3.76 7.98
N SER A 46 -13.77 2.67 7.30
CA SER A 46 -12.79 1.70 6.81
C SER A 46 -12.06 2.25 5.57
N PHE A 47 -10.73 2.29 5.63
CA PHE A 47 -9.85 2.73 4.54
C PHE A 47 -8.88 1.61 4.16
N LEU A 48 -8.65 1.44 2.87
CA LEU A 48 -7.55 0.63 2.35
C LEU A 48 -6.24 1.42 2.50
N LEU A 49 -5.17 0.76 2.94
CA LEU A 49 -3.82 1.31 2.94
C LEU A 49 -3.11 0.89 1.66
N ASP A 50 -2.65 1.87 0.86
CA ASP A 50 -2.13 1.61 -0.47
C ASP A 50 -0.90 2.47 -0.80
N THR A 51 0.30 1.88 -0.64
CA THR A 51 1.57 2.51 -1.02
C THR A 51 1.75 2.60 -2.54
N GLY A 52 0.91 1.89 -3.31
CA GLY A 52 0.83 2.01 -4.76
C GLY A 52 0.12 3.28 -5.23
N SER A 53 -0.72 3.87 -4.38
CA SER A 53 -1.47 5.10 -4.66
C SER A 53 -0.69 6.34 -4.25
N THR A 54 -0.55 7.32 -5.15
CA THR A 54 0.11 8.60 -4.82
C THR A 54 -0.80 9.55 -4.05
N HIS A 55 -2.12 9.37 -4.13
CA HIS A 55 -3.12 10.22 -3.50
C HIS A 55 -4.11 9.40 -2.67
N THR A 56 -4.55 10.01 -1.60
CA THR A 56 -5.73 9.55 -0.87
C THR A 56 -6.96 9.64 -1.78
N VAL A 57 -7.81 8.62 -1.71
CA VAL A 57 -9.06 8.55 -2.49
C VAL A 57 -10.22 8.38 -1.52
N ILE A 58 -11.35 9.04 -1.79
CA ILE A 58 -12.59 8.87 -1.01
C ILE A 58 -13.77 8.61 -1.94
N ASP A 59 -14.75 7.82 -1.47
CA ASP A 59 -15.95 7.59 -2.27
C ASP A 59 -16.87 8.83 -2.31
N PRO A 60 -17.69 8.99 -3.35
CA PRO A 60 -18.55 10.16 -3.50
C PRO A 60 -19.58 10.32 -2.36
N ASN A 61 -19.97 9.22 -1.70
CA ASN A 61 -20.91 9.29 -0.58
C ASN A 61 -20.20 9.84 0.67
N LEU A 62 -18.94 9.42 0.90
CA LEU A 62 -18.12 9.96 1.98
C LEU A 62 -17.84 11.45 1.75
N ALA A 63 -17.45 11.84 0.53
CA ALA A 63 -17.23 13.25 0.19
C ALA A 63 -18.45 14.13 0.51
N ARG A 64 -19.66 13.66 0.16
CA ARG A 64 -20.92 14.34 0.51
C ARG A 64 -21.18 14.35 2.01
N GLN A 65 -21.00 13.23 2.70
CA GLN A 65 -21.21 13.11 4.15
C GLN A 65 -20.31 14.06 4.93
N LEU A 66 -19.06 14.22 4.49
CA LEU A 66 -18.07 15.14 5.08
C LEU A 66 -18.28 16.60 4.68
N HIS A 67 -19.21 16.90 3.75
CA HIS A 67 -19.33 18.20 3.12
C HIS A 67 -17.96 18.72 2.62
N ALA A 68 -17.13 17.81 2.08
CA ALA A 68 -15.76 18.14 1.69
C ALA A 68 -15.76 19.07 0.46
N PRO A 69 -15.11 20.26 0.55
CA PRO A 69 -15.12 21.20 -0.56
C PRO A 69 -14.29 20.64 -1.72
N VAL A 70 -14.85 20.71 -2.93
CA VAL A 70 -14.12 20.41 -4.16
C VAL A 70 -13.18 21.59 -4.44
N VAL A 71 -11.89 21.31 -4.58
CA VAL A 71 -10.84 22.32 -4.73
C VAL A 71 -10.12 22.29 -6.07
N GLY A 72 -10.47 21.33 -6.94
CA GLY A 72 -9.87 21.19 -8.25
C GLY A 72 -10.10 19.80 -8.84
N GLU A 73 -9.23 19.45 -9.76
CA GLU A 73 -9.17 18.12 -10.40
C GLU A 73 -7.74 17.59 -10.34
N ALA A 74 -7.61 16.27 -10.30
CA ALA A 74 -6.33 15.59 -10.37
C ALA A 74 -6.39 14.42 -11.35
N SER A 75 -5.24 14.09 -11.94
CA SER A 75 -5.12 12.90 -12.78
C SER A 75 -5.05 11.66 -11.88
N LEU A 76 -6.02 10.79 -12.01
CA LEU A 76 -5.98 9.45 -11.43
C LEU A 76 -5.44 8.47 -12.47
N THR A 77 -4.25 7.95 -12.21
CA THR A 77 -3.62 6.92 -13.05
C THR A 77 -3.76 5.57 -12.35
N THR A 78 -4.43 4.65 -13.00
CA THR A 78 -4.52 3.25 -12.57
C THR A 78 -3.70 2.36 -13.51
N VAL A 79 -3.57 1.08 -13.20
CA VAL A 79 -2.91 0.11 -14.11
C VAL A 79 -3.58 0.05 -15.49
N SER A 80 -4.87 0.37 -15.58
CA SER A 80 -5.66 0.21 -16.81
C SER A 80 -6.10 1.52 -17.48
N ASP A 81 -6.05 2.64 -16.76
CA ASP A 81 -6.67 3.89 -17.20
C ASP A 81 -6.01 5.13 -16.60
N VAL A 82 -6.15 6.26 -17.32
CA VAL A 82 -5.77 7.60 -16.85
C VAL A 82 -6.95 8.52 -17.07
N ARG A 83 -7.48 9.09 -16.01
CA ARG A 83 -8.62 10.01 -16.07
C ARG A 83 -8.43 11.20 -15.15
N MET A 84 -9.18 12.27 -15.40
CA MET A 84 -9.27 13.42 -14.53
C MET A 84 -10.49 13.25 -13.60
N ASP A 85 -10.24 13.30 -12.31
CA ASP A 85 -11.28 13.22 -11.28
C ASP A 85 -11.23 14.43 -10.36
N LYS A 86 -12.39 14.75 -9.74
CA LYS A 86 -12.49 15.84 -8.79
C LYS A 86 -11.64 15.58 -7.56
N MET A 87 -11.03 16.63 -7.04
CA MET A 87 -10.27 16.61 -5.80
C MET A 87 -11.01 17.38 -4.72
N ALA A 88 -11.22 16.76 -3.57
CA ALA A 88 -11.73 17.38 -2.36
C ALA A 88 -10.61 17.69 -1.39
N ARG A 89 -10.81 18.71 -0.53
CA ARG A 89 -9.90 18.99 0.60
C ARG A 89 -10.44 18.34 1.87
N LEU A 90 -9.57 17.57 2.53
CA LEU A 90 -9.80 17.00 3.86
C LEU A 90 -8.97 17.77 4.88
N LYS A 91 -9.61 18.31 5.91
CA LYS A 91 -8.92 19.08 6.95
C LYS A 91 -7.99 18.22 7.78
N GLU A 92 -8.43 17.02 8.11
CA GLU A 92 -7.65 16.03 8.87
C GLU A 92 -8.09 14.62 8.48
N VAL A 93 -7.10 13.73 8.35
CA VAL A 93 -7.29 12.27 8.30
C VAL A 93 -6.44 11.68 9.42
N ARG A 94 -7.03 10.80 10.25
CA ARG A 94 -6.38 10.22 11.42
C ARG A 94 -6.54 8.72 11.45
N VAL A 95 -5.45 8.02 11.73
CA VAL A 95 -5.40 6.57 11.94
C VAL A 95 -4.72 6.32 13.29
N GLY A 96 -5.44 5.81 14.25
CA GLY A 96 -4.96 5.75 15.66
C GLY A 96 -4.58 7.13 16.17
N ASP A 97 -3.36 7.28 16.67
CA ASP A 97 -2.82 8.55 17.18
C ASP A 97 -2.20 9.44 16.08
N SER A 98 -1.96 8.88 14.88
CA SER A 98 -1.27 9.57 13.78
C SER A 98 -2.27 10.31 12.90
N ALA A 99 -1.97 11.56 12.55
CA ALA A 99 -2.85 12.40 11.76
C ALA A 99 -2.09 13.23 10.74
N ALA A 100 -2.68 13.37 9.56
CA ALA A 100 -2.26 14.27 8.51
C ALA A 100 -3.32 15.34 8.27
N SER A 101 -2.90 16.57 8.02
CA SER A 101 -3.79 17.71 7.83
C SER A 101 -3.74 18.22 6.38
N GLU A 102 -4.82 18.87 5.95
CA GLU A 102 -4.92 19.55 4.65
C GLU A 102 -4.63 18.65 3.44
N LEU A 103 -5.13 17.39 3.47
CA LEU A 103 -4.96 16.46 2.37
C LEU A 103 -5.91 16.75 1.20
N GLY A 104 -5.37 16.62 -0.02
CA GLY A 104 -6.17 16.58 -1.25
C GLY A 104 -6.59 15.16 -1.56
N ALA A 105 -7.88 14.85 -1.49
CA ALA A 105 -8.39 13.51 -1.78
C ALA A 105 -9.12 13.47 -3.12
N VAL A 106 -8.78 12.50 -3.97
CA VAL A 106 -9.50 12.25 -5.22
C VAL A 106 -10.86 11.62 -4.91
N ILE A 107 -11.92 12.08 -5.57
CA ILE A 107 -13.28 11.54 -5.41
C ILE A 107 -13.52 10.49 -6.50
N ASP A 108 -13.49 9.20 -6.12
CA ASP A 108 -13.69 8.09 -7.04
C ASP A 108 -14.63 7.03 -6.47
N LYS A 109 -15.36 6.32 -7.33
CA LYS A 109 -16.28 5.25 -6.92
C LYS A 109 -15.55 4.04 -6.33
N MET A 110 -14.32 3.81 -6.71
CA MET A 110 -13.46 2.71 -6.24
C MET A 110 -14.10 1.33 -6.46
N ASP A 111 -14.77 1.12 -7.59
CA ASP A 111 -15.55 -0.10 -7.83
C ASP A 111 -14.69 -1.36 -7.72
N GLN A 112 -13.46 -1.35 -8.25
CA GLN A 112 -12.53 -2.49 -8.18
C GLN A 112 -12.05 -2.77 -6.75
N VAL A 113 -11.81 -1.74 -5.96
CA VAL A 113 -11.44 -1.86 -4.54
C VAL A 113 -12.61 -2.45 -3.76
N LYS A 114 -13.82 -1.95 -3.95
CA LYS A 114 -15.01 -2.40 -3.24
C LYS A 114 -15.42 -3.84 -3.56
N LEU A 115 -15.10 -4.34 -4.75
CA LEU A 115 -15.28 -5.76 -5.07
C LEU A 115 -14.44 -6.67 -4.19
N LYS A 116 -13.21 -6.28 -3.85
CA LYS A 116 -12.28 -7.06 -3.04
C LYS A 116 -12.38 -6.74 -1.54
N ALA A 117 -12.72 -5.50 -1.21
CA ALA A 117 -12.85 -4.99 0.16
C ALA A 117 -14.18 -4.25 0.33
N PRO A 118 -15.32 -4.98 0.43
CA PRO A 118 -16.63 -4.36 0.65
C PRO A 118 -16.65 -3.51 1.92
N GLY A 119 -17.35 -2.36 1.86
CA GLY A 119 -17.46 -1.44 3.00
C GLY A 119 -16.34 -0.40 3.11
N VAL A 120 -15.27 -0.53 2.35
CA VAL A 120 -14.21 0.49 2.29
C VAL A 120 -14.76 1.79 1.71
N ARG A 121 -14.45 2.91 2.38
CA ARG A 121 -14.92 4.25 2.05
C ARG A 121 -13.84 5.11 1.41
N GLY A 122 -12.58 4.67 1.46
CA GLY A 122 -11.44 5.39 0.89
C GLY A 122 -10.19 4.54 0.81
N VAL A 123 -9.15 5.14 0.21
CA VAL A 123 -7.80 4.62 0.12
C VAL A 123 -6.87 5.67 0.71
N LEU A 124 -5.98 5.27 1.61
CA LEU A 124 -4.89 6.12 2.10
C LEU A 124 -3.68 5.91 1.20
N GLY A 125 -3.31 6.94 0.46
CA GLY A 125 -2.15 6.94 -0.43
C GLY A 125 -0.90 7.51 0.22
N GLU A 126 0.16 7.64 -0.58
CA GLU A 126 1.47 8.14 -0.14
C GLU A 126 1.43 9.62 0.30
N ASP A 127 0.45 10.41 -0.12
CA ASP A 127 0.22 11.76 0.41
C ASP A 127 -0.06 11.77 1.93
N PHE A 128 -0.69 10.68 2.45
CA PHE A 128 -0.85 10.44 3.88
C PHE A 128 0.32 9.63 4.44
N LEU A 129 0.67 8.50 3.82
CA LEU A 129 1.61 7.53 4.36
C LEU A 129 3.04 8.08 4.47
N SER A 130 3.47 8.89 3.51
CA SER A 130 4.82 9.46 3.48
C SER A 130 5.12 10.46 4.60
N GLN A 131 4.11 10.87 5.37
CA GLN A 131 4.29 11.74 6.53
C GLN A 131 4.81 10.98 7.76
N PHE A 132 4.91 9.65 7.69
CA PHE A 132 5.27 8.79 8.81
C PHE A 132 6.30 7.74 8.40
N ASP A 133 7.12 7.31 9.35
CA ASP A 133 7.83 6.05 9.24
C ASP A 133 6.89 4.92 9.70
N ILE A 134 6.79 3.83 8.93
CA ILE A 134 5.72 2.83 9.11
C ILE A 134 6.31 1.43 9.25
N LEU A 135 5.95 0.72 10.32
CA LEU A 135 6.13 -0.73 10.43
C LEU A 135 4.81 -1.42 10.11
N LEU A 136 4.82 -2.35 9.16
CA LEU A 136 3.71 -3.26 8.85
C LEU A 136 4.09 -4.69 9.25
N ASP A 137 3.31 -5.33 10.09
CA ASP A 137 3.46 -6.74 10.47
C ASP A 137 2.20 -7.51 10.06
N TYR A 138 2.29 -8.22 8.92
CA TYR A 138 1.18 -8.98 8.36
C TYR A 138 0.80 -10.19 9.22
N LYS A 139 1.76 -10.78 9.94
CA LYS A 139 1.53 -11.93 10.81
C LYS A 139 0.74 -11.53 12.06
N LYS A 140 1.14 -10.43 12.70
CA LYS A 140 0.48 -9.90 13.89
C LYS A 140 -0.75 -9.05 13.54
N ARG A 141 -0.90 -8.63 12.27
CA ARG A 141 -1.92 -7.71 11.76
C ARG A 141 -1.92 -6.39 12.51
N ILE A 142 -0.74 -5.85 12.68
CA ILE A 142 -0.53 -4.55 13.30
C ILE A 142 0.35 -3.66 12.43
N MET A 143 0.12 -2.38 12.53
CA MET A 143 1.00 -1.34 12.01
C MET A 143 1.40 -0.40 13.13
N ARG A 144 2.55 0.24 12.97
CA ARG A 144 3.04 1.25 13.91
C ARG A 144 3.58 2.42 13.13
N PHE A 145 3.15 3.61 13.51
CA PHE A 145 3.65 4.88 12.99
C PHE A 145 4.77 5.42 13.87
N ASP A 146 5.76 6.08 13.26
CA ASP A 146 6.83 6.85 13.93
C ASP A 146 7.58 6.10 15.03
N GLY A 147 7.71 4.79 14.85
CA GLY A 147 8.52 3.96 15.73
C GLY A 147 10.00 4.01 15.37
N ALA A 148 10.87 3.70 16.35
CA ALA A 148 12.28 3.51 16.06
C ALA A 148 12.49 2.46 14.97
N ALA A 149 13.44 2.71 14.06
CA ALA A 149 13.80 1.75 13.03
C ALA A 149 14.29 0.44 13.68
N PRO A 150 13.76 -0.71 13.28
CA PRO A 150 14.23 -2.00 13.77
C PRO A 150 15.64 -2.28 13.28
N ALA A 151 16.31 -3.23 13.93
CA ALA A 151 17.58 -3.78 13.42
C ALA A 151 17.33 -4.56 12.13
N GLY A 152 18.26 -4.49 11.20
CA GLY A 152 18.20 -5.22 9.92
C GLY A 152 18.91 -4.49 8.81
N GLU A 153 19.01 -5.15 7.66
CA GLU A 153 19.57 -4.56 6.46
C GLU A 153 18.68 -3.42 5.96
N ARG A 154 19.27 -2.28 5.67
CA ARG A 154 18.59 -1.12 5.10
C ARG A 154 18.69 -1.15 3.59
N CYS A 155 17.60 -1.51 2.92
CA CYS A 155 17.51 -1.43 1.47
C CYS A 155 17.04 -0.01 1.09
N ARG A 156 17.83 0.66 0.24
CA ARG A 156 17.49 2.03 -0.22
C ARG A 156 16.20 2.01 -1.03
N ILE A 157 15.36 3.01 -0.81
CA ILE A 157 14.21 3.31 -1.66
C ILE A 157 14.36 4.69 -2.28
N GLU A 158 13.77 4.86 -3.45
CA GLU A 158 13.60 6.14 -4.11
C GLU A 158 12.14 6.57 -3.97
N THR A 159 11.93 7.83 -3.57
CA THR A 159 10.59 8.38 -3.32
C THR A 159 10.08 9.30 -4.42
N MET A 160 10.85 9.43 -5.50
CA MET A 160 10.49 10.25 -6.65
C MET A 160 10.61 9.45 -7.94
N GLY A 161 9.71 9.69 -8.85
CA GLY A 161 9.76 9.15 -10.20
C GLY A 161 9.56 10.27 -11.24
N HIS A 162 10.00 10.02 -12.46
CA HIS A 162 9.78 10.92 -13.60
C HIS A 162 8.94 10.19 -14.65
N TYR A 163 7.86 10.82 -15.09
CA TYR A 163 7.05 10.32 -16.17
C TYR A 163 6.86 11.39 -17.23
N ARG A 164 7.30 11.13 -18.45
CA ARG A 164 7.25 12.07 -19.60
C ARG A 164 7.70 13.49 -19.26
N GLY A 165 8.78 13.61 -18.46
CA GLY A 165 9.31 14.89 -18.03
C GLY A 165 8.58 15.54 -16.86
N LEU A 166 7.54 14.90 -16.31
CA LEU A 166 6.88 15.31 -15.08
C LEU A 166 7.45 14.55 -13.90
N THR A 167 7.77 15.25 -12.82
CA THR A 167 8.16 14.63 -11.56
C THR A 167 6.91 14.14 -10.85
N THR A 168 6.84 12.82 -10.60
CA THR A 168 5.84 12.23 -9.72
C THR A 168 6.49 11.97 -8.38
N THR A 169 5.98 12.59 -7.34
CA THR A 169 6.44 12.38 -5.95
C THR A 169 5.71 11.22 -5.30
N ASN A 170 6.27 10.73 -4.18
CA ASN A 170 5.60 9.78 -3.29
C ASN A 170 5.39 8.37 -3.89
N ARG A 171 6.27 7.92 -4.77
CA ARG A 171 6.35 6.51 -5.17
C ARG A 171 7.52 5.84 -4.47
N LEU A 172 7.27 4.70 -3.86
CA LEU A 172 8.32 3.91 -3.18
C LEU A 172 8.93 2.92 -4.16
N LEU A 173 10.05 3.28 -4.76
CA LEU A 173 10.78 2.42 -5.71
C LEU A 173 11.90 1.69 -5.00
N ILE A 174 12.00 0.39 -5.20
CA ILE A 174 13.06 -0.46 -4.66
C ILE A 174 13.72 -1.27 -5.77
N GLU A 175 15.03 -1.44 -5.68
CA GLU A 175 15.78 -2.31 -6.58
C GLU A 175 15.58 -3.77 -6.19
N ALA A 176 15.09 -4.58 -7.14
CA ALA A 176 14.89 -6.01 -6.98
C ALA A 176 15.52 -6.77 -8.14
N GLU A 177 16.06 -7.95 -7.88
CA GLU A 177 16.67 -8.83 -8.88
C GLU A 177 15.89 -10.14 -8.95
N PHE A 178 15.50 -10.51 -10.16
CA PHE A 178 14.84 -11.79 -10.45
C PHE A 178 15.91 -12.81 -10.84
N MET A 179 16.16 -13.79 -9.96
CA MET A 179 17.28 -14.73 -10.09
C MET A 179 17.16 -15.69 -11.28
N ASP A 180 15.92 -15.96 -11.70
CA ASP A 180 15.61 -16.91 -12.77
C ASP A 180 15.54 -16.23 -14.15
N VAL A 181 15.85 -14.94 -14.22
CA VAL A 181 15.76 -14.13 -15.43
C VAL A 181 17.08 -13.43 -15.71
N SER A 182 17.60 -13.60 -16.89
CA SER A 182 18.76 -12.85 -17.36
C SER A 182 18.36 -11.40 -17.67
N GLY A 183 18.31 -10.54 -16.69
CA GLY A 183 17.83 -9.16 -16.91
C GLY A 183 18.34 -8.12 -15.92
N GLY A 184 19.12 -8.54 -14.93
CA GLY A 184 19.67 -7.60 -13.96
C GLY A 184 18.62 -7.12 -12.94
N LYS A 185 18.91 -5.96 -12.39
CA LYS A 185 18.09 -5.33 -11.35
C LYS A 185 17.01 -4.46 -11.95
N LEU A 186 15.82 -4.54 -11.38
CA LEU A 186 14.65 -3.79 -11.80
C LEU A 186 14.20 -2.85 -10.68
N GLN A 187 13.74 -1.66 -11.04
CA GLN A 187 13.10 -0.74 -10.11
C GLN A 187 11.61 -1.06 -10.03
N LEU A 188 11.17 -1.58 -8.89
CA LEU A 188 9.77 -1.95 -8.64
C LEU A 188 9.15 -1.02 -7.63
N GLN A 189 7.88 -0.68 -7.82
CA GLN A 189 7.10 0.05 -6.85
C GLN A 189 6.62 -0.89 -5.74
N LEU A 190 6.96 -0.58 -4.48
CA LEU A 190 6.38 -1.25 -3.31
C LEU A 190 4.89 -0.91 -3.23
N ASP A 191 4.05 -1.95 -3.23
CA ASP A 191 2.61 -1.78 -3.37
C ASP A 191 1.84 -2.71 -2.43
N THR A 192 1.23 -2.13 -1.38
CA THR A 192 0.37 -2.87 -0.45
C THR A 192 -0.98 -3.25 -1.05
N GLY A 193 -1.39 -2.62 -2.16
CA GLY A 193 -2.60 -2.93 -2.94
C GLY A 193 -2.41 -4.04 -3.98
N ALA A 194 -1.15 -4.41 -4.30
CA ALA A 194 -0.86 -5.44 -5.28
C ALA A 194 -1.00 -6.85 -4.72
N LYS A 195 -1.57 -7.76 -5.53
CA LYS A 195 -1.73 -9.17 -5.17
C LYS A 195 -0.47 -10.00 -5.43
N MET A 196 0.24 -9.72 -6.50
CA MET A 196 1.44 -10.42 -6.94
C MET A 196 2.38 -9.45 -7.65
N PRO A 197 3.68 -9.75 -7.75
CA PRO A 197 4.57 -8.96 -8.57
C PRO A 197 4.06 -8.90 -10.00
N GLU A 198 3.97 -7.68 -10.53
CA GLU A 198 3.55 -7.44 -11.90
C GLU A 198 4.63 -6.66 -12.63
N LEU A 199 5.14 -7.19 -13.73
CA LEU A 199 6.12 -6.53 -14.57
C LEU A 199 5.45 -5.90 -15.78
N PHE A 200 5.84 -4.67 -16.09
CA PHE A 200 5.32 -3.92 -17.20
C PHE A 200 6.31 -3.89 -18.36
N PRO A 201 5.84 -3.89 -19.63
CA PRO A 201 6.73 -3.75 -20.77
C PRO A 201 7.40 -2.37 -20.73
N VAL A 202 8.72 -2.36 -20.74
CA VAL A 202 9.49 -1.12 -20.87
C VAL A 202 9.28 -0.55 -22.28
N ARG A 203 8.91 0.71 -22.35
CA ARG A 203 8.62 1.44 -23.61
C ARG A 203 9.89 1.87 -24.35
N ASN A 204 10.93 1.05 -24.40
CA ASN A 204 12.09 1.31 -25.24
C ASN A 204 12.14 0.24 -26.33
N ASP A 205 12.07 0.64 -27.58
CA ASP A 205 12.16 -0.20 -28.78
C ASP A 205 13.48 -0.99 -28.89
N SER A 206 14.37 -0.85 -27.90
CA SER A 206 15.71 -1.47 -27.87
C SER A 206 15.88 -2.59 -26.82
N ILE A 207 14.90 -2.83 -25.97
CA ILE A 207 14.95 -3.95 -25.04
C ILE A 207 14.03 -5.04 -25.61
N SER A 208 14.64 -5.96 -26.34
CA SER A 208 14.02 -7.21 -26.72
C SER A 208 13.31 -7.81 -25.52
N ALA A 209 12.05 -8.20 -25.74
CA ALA A 209 11.28 -8.96 -24.76
C ALA A 209 12.17 -10.09 -24.23
N HIS A 210 12.56 -10.00 -22.95
CA HIS A 210 13.35 -11.05 -22.35
C HIS A 210 12.47 -12.29 -22.28
N PRO A 211 12.82 -13.37 -22.99
CA PRO A 211 12.06 -14.60 -22.89
C PRO A 211 12.30 -15.18 -21.49
N TRP A 212 11.27 -15.19 -20.67
CA TRP A 212 11.28 -15.92 -19.42
C TRP A 212 11.44 -17.40 -19.71
N ALA A 213 12.54 -17.99 -19.28
CA ALA A 213 12.82 -19.41 -19.46
C ALA A 213 12.15 -20.26 -18.34
N GLY A 214 10.92 -19.97 -17.98
CA GLY A 214 10.15 -20.70 -16.97
C GLY A 214 8.85 -21.24 -17.55
N SER A 215 8.23 -22.21 -16.86
CA SER A 215 6.94 -22.79 -17.24
C SER A 215 5.88 -21.71 -17.37
N MET A 216 5.43 -21.48 -18.60
CA MET A 216 4.44 -20.44 -18.89
C MET A 216 3.03 -21.01 -18.81
N ALA A 217 2.21 -20.49 -17.93
CA ALA A 217 0.76 -20.65 -17.98
C ALA A 217 0.13 -19.38 -18.54
N PHE A 218 -0.77 -19.51 -19.51
CA PHE A 218 -1.51 -18.38 -20.06
C PHE A 218 -2.83 -18.24 -19.31
N SER A 219 -3.09 -17.08 -18.73
CA SER A 219 -4.44 -16.73 -18.28
C SER A 219 -4.98 -15.57 -19.09
N SER A 220 -6.19 -15.72 -19.62
CA SER A 220 -6.95 -14.65 -20.26
C SER A 220 -7.70 -13.88 -19.19
N GLY A 221 -7.11 -12.82 -18.64
CA GLY A 221 -7.83 -11.83 -17.85
C GLY A 221 -8.71 -10.94 -18.76
N LEU A 222 -9.70 -10.29 -18.19
CA LEU A 222 -10.73 -9.48 -18.87
C LEU A 222 -10.20 -8.41 -19.85
N ASN A 223 -8.88 -8.14 -19.91
CA ASN A 223 -8.30 -7.06 -20.72
C ASN A 223 -6.95 -7.37 -21.38
N GLY A 224 -6.57 -8.61 -21.57
CA GLY A 224 -5.32 -8.94 -22.28
C GLY A 224 -4.69 -10.25 -21.81
N THR A 225 -3.79 -10.79 -22.64
CA THR A 225 -2.99 -11.97 -22.30
C THR A 225 -1.90 -11.55 -21.32
N SER A 226 -1.89 -12.11 -20.12
CA SER A 226 -0.77 -12.02 -19.18
C SER A 226 0.00 -13.33 -19.18
N ILE A 227 1.31 -13.25 -18.94
CA ILE A 227 2.18 -14.42 -18.78
C ILE A 227 2.41 -14.57 -17.28
N HIS A 228 2.17 -15.77 -16.75
CA HIS A 228 2.46 -16.12 -15.36
C HIS A 228 3.72 -16.99 -15.33
N SER A 229 4.57 -16.72 -14.36
CA SER A 229 5.79 -17.48 -14.09
C SER A 229 6.07 -17.51 -12.61
N HIS A 230 6.92 -18.44 -12.17
CA HIS A 230 7.47 -18.46 -10.81
C HIS A 230 8.88 -17.89 -10.85
N ALA A 231 9.23 -17.13 -9.83
CA ALA A 231 10.56 -16.53 -9.72
C ALA A 231 11.07 -16.51 -8.28
N THR A 232 12.38 -16.46 -8.14
CA THR A 232 13.04 -16.08 -6.89
C THR A 232 13.45 -14.62 -7.01
N ILE A 233 13.00 -13.80 -6.06
CA ILE A 233 13.28 -12.36 -6.02
C ILE A 233 14.29 -12.09 -4.92
N ARG A 234 15.37 -11.36 -5.24
CA ARG A 234 16.37 -10.88 -4.30
C ARG A 234 16.28 -9.37 -4.13
N ILE A 235 16.26 -8.91 -2.88
CA ILE A 235 16.30 -7.49 -2.50
C ILE A 235 17.31 -7.35 -1.38
N GLY A 236 18.47 -6.73 -1.67
CA GLY A 236 19.60 -6.79 -0.77
C GLY A 236 20.00 -8.24 -0.48
N THR A 237 20.04 -8.63 0.79
CA THR A 237 20.28 -10.02 1.23
C THR A 237 19.00 -10.84 1.39
N THR A 238 17.82 -10.21 1.32
CA THR A 238 16.53 -10.89 1.46
C THR A 238 16.18 -11.64 0.17
N MET A 239 15.87 -12.95 0.31
CA MET A 239 15.40 -13.80 -0.77
C MET A 239 13.94 -14.18 -0.54
N VAL A 240 13.12 -14.06 -1.58
CA VAL A 240 11.74 -14.56 -1.59
C VAL A 240 11.63 -15.57 -2.72
N HIS A 241 11.37 -16.83 -2.35
CA HIS A 241 11.38 -17.95 -3.28
C HIS A 241 9.97 -18.28 -3.76
N ASP A 242 9.88 -18.86 -4.95
CA ASP A 242 8.64 -19.42 -5.51
C ASP A 242 7.48 -18.41 -5.54
N VAL A 243 7.77 -17.21 -6.03
CA VAL A 243 6.80 -16.12 -6.12
C VAL A 243 6.12 -16.16 -7.48
N ASP A 244 4.79 -16.22 -7.49
CA ASP A 244 4.00 -16.02 -8.72
C ASP A 244 4.20 -14.61 -9.24
N VAL A 245 4.67 -14.47 -10.48
CA VAL A 245 4.92 -13.18 -11.15
C VAL A 245 4.07 -13.10 -12.40
N VAL A 246 3.47 -11.95 -12.63
CA VAL A 246 2.70 -11.65 -13.84
C VAL A 246 3.48 -10.67 -14.70
N GLN A 247 3.62 -11.00 -15.98
CA GLN A 247 4.07 -10.04 -16.98
C GLN A 247 2.86 -9.50 -17.73
N SER A 248 2.57 -8.22 -17.55
CA SER A 248 1.52 -7.51 -18.28
C SER A 248 2.00 -7.18 -19.70
N ARG A 249 1.14 -7.35 -20.71
CA ARG A 249 1.44 -6.93 -22.09
C ARG A 249 1.09 -5.47 -22.37
N ARG A 250 0.39 -4.81 -21.46
CA ARG A 250 0.02 -3.41 -21.62
C ARG A 250 1.03 -2.53 -20.90
N GLY A 251 1.60 -1.59 -21.62
CA GLY A 251 2.36 -0.50 -21.01
C GLY A 251 1.44 0.34 -20.13
N VAL A 252 1.89 0.59 -18.93
CA VAL A 252 1.25 1.49 -17.99
C VAL A 252 1.89 2.88 -18.05
N ALA A 253 1.18 3.85 -17.53
CA ALA A 253 1.59 5.25 -17.61
C ALA A 253 2.47 5.66 -16.41
N PHE A 254 3.30 4.76 -15.84
CA PHE A 254 4.20 5.14 -14.76
C PHE A 254 5.66 4.71 -14.98
N ASP A 255 6.55 5.28 -14.19
CA ASP A 255 8.01 5.15 -14.33
C ASP A 255 8.57 3.85 -13.74
N ALA A 256 7.81 3.13 -12.93
CA ALA A 256 8.21 1.83 -12.42
C ALA A 256 8.07 0.77 -13.51
N VAL A 257 9.03 -0.15 -13.59
CA VAL A 257 8.96 -1.29 -14.51
C VAL A 257 8.04 -2.40 -13.99
N GLY A 258 7.51 -2.25 -12.77
CA GLY A 258 6.55 -3.18 -12.19
C GLY A 258 6.16 -2.84 -10.76
N LEU A 259 5.29 -3.68 -10.21
CA LEU A 259 4.82 -3.63 -8.83
C LEU A 259 5.42 -4.77 -8.03
N LEU A 260 5.77 -4.49 -6.78
CA LEU A 260 6.23 -5.47 -5.79
C LEU A 260 5.27 -5.46 -4.60
N PRO A 261 4.46 -6.51 -4.41
CA PRO A 261 3.52 -6.57 -3.29
C PRO A 261 4.26 -6.66 -1.95
N VAL A 262 3.86 -5.83 -1.00
CA VAL A 262 4.49 -5.77 0.32
C VAL A 262 4.18 -7.01 1.17
N TRP A 263 3.02 -7.63 0.99
CA TRP A 263 2.59 -8.79 1.77
C TRP A 263 3.45 -10.05 1.59
N ILE A 264 4.30 -10.14 0.55
CA ILE A 264 5.25 -11.25 0.37
C ILE A 264 6.31 -11.28 1.48
N PHE A 265 6.51 -10.16 2.17
CA PHE A 265 7.30 -10.06 3.39
C PHE A 265 6.40 -10.30 4.61
N LYS A 266 6.92 -10.97 5.64
CA LYS A 266 6.18 -11.17 6.90
C LYS A 266 5.92 -9.85 7.61
N SER A 267 6.91 -8.98 7.53
CA SER A 267 6.89 -7.61 8.04
C SER A 267 7.82 -6.72 7.24
N ILE A 268 7.53 -5.42 7.22
CA ILE A 268 8.37 -4.42 6.58
C ILE A 268 8.34 -3.14 7.42
N TYR A 269 9.49 -2.52 7.58
CA TYR A 269 9.60 -1.16 8.07
C TYR A 269 9.96 -0.25 6.89
N ILE A 270 9.19 0.80 6.70
CA ILE A 270 9.38 1.81 5.64
C ILE A 270 9.76 3.11 6.35
N SER A 271 10.98 3.57 6.14
CA SER A 271 11.43 4.88 6.59
C SER A 271 11.33 5.88 5.46
N HIS A 272 10.27 6.65 5.43
CA HIS A 272 10.10 7.75 4.48
C HIS A 272 11.12 8.87 4.76
N THR A 273 11.37 9.13 6.04
CA THR A 273 12.34 10.15 6.46
C THR A 273 13.78 9.77 6.13
N GLY A 274 14.11 8.46 6.21
CA GLY A 274 15.44 7.93 5.95
C GLY A 274 15.69 7.43 4.53
N GLY A 275 14.64 7.25 3.72
CA GLY A 275 14.75 6.73 2.36
C GLY A 275 15.21 5.27 2.30
N PHE A 276 14.75 4.42 3.21
CA PHE A 276 15.07 2.99 3.22
C PHE A 276 13.93 2.13 3.76
N VAL A 277 14.01 0.84 3.47
CA VAL A 277 13.18 -0.18 4.11
C VAL A 277 14.04 -1.20 4.84
N VAL A 278 13.46 -1.83 5.87
CA VAL A 278 13.98 -3.05 6.49
C VAL A 278 12.97 -4.16 6.25
N LEU A 279 13.38 -5.19 5.52
CA LEU A 279 12.53 -6.33 5.18
C LEU A 279 12.65 -7.40 6.26
N ASN A 280 11.51 -7.96 6.69
CA ASN A 280 11.43 -8.99 7.74
C ASN A 280 12.28 -8.62 8.97
N PRO A 281 12.15 -7.41 9.56
CA PRO A 281 12.94 -7.06 10.72
C PRO A 281 12.74 -8.10 11.84
N ALA A 282 13.81 -8.30 12.62
CA ALA A 282 13.72 -9.11 13.84
C ALA A 282 12.73 -8.48 14.83
N ASP A 283 12.03 -9.33 15.57
CA ASP A 283 11.05 -8.92 16.60
C ASP A 283 11.72 -8.12 17.73
#